data_fd6b94400a8616dd2c3e2312bfcf495a
#
_entry.id   fd6b94400a8616dd2c3e2312bfcf495a
#
_cell.length_a   1.000
_cell.length_b   1.000
_cell.length_c   1.000
_cell.angle_alpha   90.00
_cell.angle_beta   90.00
_cell.angle_gamma   90.00
#
_symmetry.space_group_name_H-M   'P 1'
#
loop_
_entity.id
_entity.type
_entity.pdbx_description
1 polymer ?
#
loop_
_entity_poly.entity_id
_entity_poly.type
_entity_poly.pdbx_seq_one_letter_code
_entity_poly.pdbx_strand_id
1 'polypeptide(L)'
;HSFPTRRSSDLLDDKNMIFESWLTPDAQGDKGYMQTPCQSPWRTIMVSDDARDILASRLTLNLNDPCYIEDTSWIKPTKYIGVWWDMITGKGTWAYTDELPSVKLGKTNYAATQPNGKHSANTQNVKRYIDFAAQNGFDAVLVEGWNEGWEDWFGKSKDHVFDFVTPYPDFDVQEIHRYAAGKGVKIIMHHETSSSVRNYERHMDQAYQFMVDNGYNAVKSGYVGNIIPRGEHHYGQWMVDHYLHAVKKAADYKIMVNAHEAVRPTGLCRTWPNLIGNESARGTEYEAFGGNNLNHTTILPFTRLIGGPMDYTPGIFETDCSKMNPDNHSRVRSTLARQLALYVTMYSPLQMAADIPENYERFMDAFQFIKDVPVDWSESVYLEAEPGEYITIARREKGGKDWYVGCTNGYNNHKSELNLDFLTPGQRYEATIYADASDASWDKNPQAYTITKKTVTSKSRLKLNVVPGGGYAISIKAIQ
;
A
#
# COMPACT_ATOMS: atom_id res chain seq x y z
N HIS A 1 11.09 17.88 15.97
CA HIS A 1 11.39 16.63 16.68
C HIS A 1 10.11 15.85 16.90
N SER A 2 9.99 14.71 16.21
CA SER A 2 8.90 13.77 16.40
C SER A 2 9.17 12.92 17.64
N PHE A 3 8.16 12.75 18.48
CA PHE A 3 8.25 11.78 19.58
C PHE A 3 7.98 10.37 19.04
N PRO A 4 8.66 9.36 19.59
CA PRO A 4 8.42 8.00 19.18
C PRO A 4 6.96 7.61 19.41
N THR A 5 6.34 7.02 18.41
CA THR A 5 5.00 6.46 18.49
C THR A 5 5.08 4.98 18.20
N ARG A 6 4.42 4.16 19.01
CA ARG A 6 4.40 2.72 18.80
C ARG A 6 3.23 2.30 17.90
N ARG A 7 3.40 1.14 17.24
CA ARG A 7 2.37 0.50 16.42
C ARG A 7 1.14 0.05 17.21
N SER A 8 1.31 -0.27 18.49
CA SER A 8 0.22 -0.70 19.35
C SER A 8 -0.28 0.42 20.23
N SER A 9 -1.55 0.32 20.50
CA SER A 9 -2.35 1.22 21.32
C SER A 9 -1.73 1.56 22.65
N ASP A 10 -2.13 2.72 23.13
CA ASP A 10 -1.96 3.13 24.50
C ASP A 10 -2.63 2.12 25.46
N LEU A 11 -2.07 1.95 26.65
CA LEU A 11 -2.72 1.20 27.71
C LEU A 11 -3.87 2.02 28.27
N LEU A 12 -5.01 1.36 28.50
CA LEU A 12 -6.15 1.97 29.18
C LEU A 12 -6.27 1.37 30.58
N ASP A 13 -6.26 2.22 31.59
CA ASP A 13 -6.68 1.89 32.95
C ASP A 13 -8.10 2.42 33.15
N ASP A 14 -9.07 1.55 32.94
CA ASP A 14 -10.51 1.89 33.02
C ASP A 14 -10.90 2.41 34.40
N LYS A 15 -10.29 1.89 35.46
CA LYS A 15 -10.62 2.24 36.83
C LYS A 15 -10.20 3.65 37.17
N ASN A 16 -9.04 4.10 36.66
CA ASN A 16 -8.49 5.41 36.93
C ASN A 16 -8.68 6.36 35.74
N MET A 17 -9.31 5.91 34.66
CA MET A 17 -9.53 6.70 33.43
C MET A 17 -8.22 7.27 32.86
N ILE A 18 -7.18 6.44 32.82
CA ILE A 18 -5.85 6.83 32.35
C ILE A 18 -5.54 6.15 31.01
N PHE A 19 -5.15 6.97 30.03
CA PHE A 19 -4.49 6.51 28.80
C PHE A 19 -2.98 6.69 28.95
N GLU A 20 -2.22 5.61 28.81
CA GLU A 20 -0.77 5.64 28.81
C GLU A 20 -0.20 5.34 27.43
N SER A 21 0.55 6.28 26.85
CA SER A 21 1.25 6.06 25.59
C SER A 21 2.41 5.09 25.78
N TRP A 22 2.37 3.97 25.10
CA TRP A 22 3.46 3.00 25.15
C TRP A 22 4.56 3.34 24.17
N LEU A 23 5.52 4.15 24.62
CA LEU A 23 6.68 4.54 23.81
C LEU A 23 7.71 3.42 23.72
N THR A 24 8.37 3.32 22.56
CA THR A 24 9.43 2.33 22.32
C THR A 24 10.76 2.86 22.87
N PRO A 25 11.41 2.17 23.81
CA PRO A 25 12.71 2.57 24.34
C PRO A 25 13.82 2.27 23.33
N ASP A 26 14.93 2.98 23.48
CA ASP A 26 16.21 2.66 22.86
C ASP A 26 16.99 1.58 23.62
N ALA A 27 18.26 1.33 23.24
CA ALA A 27 19.13 0.36 23.89
C ALA A 27 19.46 0.67 25.35
N GLN A 28 19.30 1.91 25.80
CA GLN A 28 19.56 2.36 27.18
C GLN A 28 18.28 2.39 28.01
N GLY A 29 17.13 2.18 27.39
CA GLY A 29 15.83 2.22 28.03
C GLY A 29 15.16 3.59 27.95
N ASP A 30 15.78 4.58 27.32
CA ASP A 30 15.21 5.89 27.16
C ASP A 30 14.15 5.90 26.05
N LYS A 31 13.02 6.54 26.31
CA LYS A 31 11.86 6.52 25.43
C LYS A 31 11.80 7.74 24.50
N GLY A 32 12.65 8.70 24.70
CA GLY A 32 12.79 9.90 23.86
C GLY A 32 13.72 10.94 24.49
N TYR A 33 14.35 11.71 23.62
CA TYR A 33 15.27 12.78 23.97
C TYR A 33 14.65 14.12 23.62
N MET A 34 14.78 15.09 24.52
CA MET A 34 14.29 16.44 24.32
C MET A 34 15.43 17.44 24.51
N GLN A 35 15.63 18.29 23.53
CA GLN A 35 16.56 19.42 23.62
C GLN A 35 15.76 20.73 23.67
N THR A 36 16.00 21.56 24.68
CA THR A 36 15.31 22.84 24.82
C THR A 36 15.93 23.94 23.94
N PRO A 37 15.11 24.82 23.36
CA PRO A 37 13.64 24.84 23.41
C PRO A 37 13.01 23.74 22.54
N CYS A 38 11.95 23.10 23.02
CA CYS A 38 11.24 22.07 22.29
C CYS A 38 9.71 22.13 22.53
N GLN A 39 8.96 21.48 21.65
CA GLN A 39 7.52 21.31 21.78
C GLN A 39 7.19 19.82 21.77
N SER A 40 6.28 19.37 22.61
CA SER A 40 5.74 18.04 22.56
C SER A 40 4.76 17.89 21.39
N PRO A 41 4.63 16.71 20.78
CA PRO A 41 3.59 16.48 19.77
C PRO A 41 2.20 16.54 20.40
N TRP A 42 1.21 16.85 19.59
CA TRP A 42 -0.19 16.78 19.97
C TRP A 42 -0.58 15.36 20.42
N ARG A 43 -1.48 15.29 21.38
CA ARG A 43 -2.24 14.08 21.73
C ARG A 43 -3.69 14.34 21.43
N THR A 44 -4.31 13.48 20.63
CA THR A 44 -5.70 13.65 20.19
C THR A 44 -6.54 12.48 20.64
N ILE A 45 -7.75 12.74 21.09
CA ILE A 45 -8.77 11.76 21.41
C ILE A 45 -10.00 12.15 20.58
N MET A 46 -10.46 11.22 19.73
CA MET A 46 -11.66 11.39 18.93
C MET A 46 -12.79 10.59 19.58
N VAL A 47 -13.91 11.27 19.88
CA VAL A 47 -15.07 10.67 20.49
C VAL A 47 -16.30 11.06 19.67
N SER A 48 -17.11 10.09 19.29
CA SER A 48 -18.39 10.28 18.61
C SER A 48 -19.31 9.12 18.90
N ASP A 49 -20.63 9.37 18.85
CA ASP A 49 -21.68 8.34 18.91
C ASP A 49 -21.88 7.69 17.51
N ASP A 50 -21.26 8.20 16.47
CA ASP A 50 -21.31 7.68 15.12
C ASP A 50 -19.89 7.38 14.60
N ALA A 51 -19.60 6.12 14.32
CA ALA A 51 -18.30 5.71 13.84
C ALA A 51 -17.89 6.38 12.51
N ARG A 52 -18.85 6.84 11.70
CA ARG A 52 -18.60 7.57 10.45
C ARG A 52 -17.89 8.90 10.67
N ASP A 53 -18.10 9.55 11.81
CA ASP A 53 -17.44 10.81 12.16
C ASP A 53 -15.95 10.62 12.39
N ILE A 54 -15.54 9.46 12.93
CA ILE A 54 -14.11 9.11 13.10
C ILE A 54 -13.44 9.02 11.74
N LEU A 55 -14.11 8.39 10.76
CA LEU A 55 -13.59 8.26 9.39
C LEU A 55 -13.54 9.60 8.65
N ALA A 56 -14.52 10.47 8.91
CA ALA A 56 -14.60 11.79 8.30
C ALA A 56 -13.63 12.81 8.91
N SER A 57 -13.07 12.50 10.09
CA SER A 57 -12.22 13.42 10.83
C SER A 57 -10.93 13.74 10.09
N ARG A 58 -10.63 15.02 9.97
CA ARG A 58 -9.35 15.54 9.45
C ARG A 58 -8.45 16.09 10.56
N LEU A 59 -8.76 15.78 11.82
CA LEU A 59 -8.08 16.34 12.98
C LEU A 59 -6.57 16.10 12.92
N THR A 60 -6.15 14.85 12.67
CA THR A 60 -4.73 14.49 12.61
C THR A 60 -3.99 15.26 11.52
N LEU A 61 -4.58 15.40 10.33
CA LEU A 61 -4.00 16.18 9.23
C LEU A 61 -3.90 17.67 9.61
N ASN A 62 -4.96 18.24 10.18
CA ASN A 62 -5.05 19.67 10.47
C ASN A 62 -4.10 20.16 11.58
N LEU A 63 -3.58 19.25 12.40
CA LEU A 63 -2.59 19.56 13.43
C LEU A 63 -1.15 19.56 12.91
N ASN A 64 -0.95 19.19 11.65
CA ASN A 64 0.35 19.27 11.00
C ASN A 64 0.53 20.64 10.32
N ASP A 65 1.79 21.02 10.13
CA ASP A 65 2.15 22.26 9.45
C ASP A 65 1.63 22.28 8.00
N PRO A 66 1.47 23.46 7.41
CA PRO A 66 1.21 23.58 5.97
C PRO A 66 2.30 22.89 5.13
N CYS A 67 1.98 22.65 3.84
CA CYS A 67 2.94 22.07 2.90
C CYS A 67 4.22 22.92 2.79
N TYR A 68 5.38 22.28 2.95
CA TYR A 68 6.69 22.91 2.77
C TYR A 68 7.20 22.86 1.32
N ILE A 69 6.58 22.07 0.46
CA ILE A 69 6.98 21.95 -0.94
C ILE A 69 6.26 23.06 -1.74
N GLU A 70 7.01 24.01 -2.30
CA GLU A 70 6.44 25.12 -3.06
C GLU A 70 5.76 24.66 -4.36
N ASP A 71 6.45 23.81 -5.13
CA ASP A 71 5.90 23.21 -6.35
C ASP A 71 5.58 21.73 -6.14
N THR A 72 4.31 21.40 -6.01
CA THR A 72 3.81 20.03 -5.87
C THR A 72 3.39 19.39 -7.20
N SER A 73 3.61 20.06 -8.33
CA SER A 73 3.14 19.61 -9.65
C SER A 73 3.72 18.28 -10.11
N TRP A 74 4.87 17.89 -9.56
CA TRP A 74 5.54 16.61 -9.82
C TRP A 74 4.99 15.44 -9.00
N ILE A 75 4.24 15.72 -7.93
CA ILE A 75 3.59 14.69 -7.10
C ILE A 75 2.29 14.28 -7.80
N LYS A 76 2.20 13.00 -8.19
CA LYS A 76 1.07 12.48 -8.96
C LYS A 76 0.45 11.27 -8.28
N PRO A 77 -0.85 11.29 -8.00
CA PRO A 77 -1.58 10.07 -7.70
C PRO A 77 -1.34 9.04 -8.80
N THR A 78 -1.06 7.80 -8.42
CA THR A 78 -0.53 6.78 -9.32
C THR A 78 -1.20 5.43 -9.07
N LYS A 79 -1.72 4.81 -10.11
CA LYS A 79 -2.18 3.43 -10.12
C LYS A 79 -1.10 2.55 -10.76
N TYR A 80 -0.70 1.49 -10.10
CA TYR A 80 0.42 0.67 -10.55
C TYR A 80 0.19 -0.83 -10.37
N ILE A 81 0.96 -1.63 -11.10
CA ILE A 81 1.13 -3.07 -10.90
C ILE A 81 2.58 -3.35 -10.53
N GLY A 82 2.90 -4.49 -9.93
CA GLY A 82 4.27 -4.75 -9.50
C GLY A 82 4.78 -6.16 -9.76
N VAL A 83 6.06 -6.26 -10.08
CA VAL A 83 6.85 -7.49 -9.97
C VAL A 83 7.13 -7.64 -8.48
N TRP A 84 6.25 -8.36 -7.78
CA TRP A 84 6.21 -8.44 -6.32
C TRP A 84 5.46 -9.69 -5.80
N TRP A 85 4.18 -9.90 -6.16
CA TRP A 85 3.34 -10.93 -5.58
C TRP A 85 3.82 -12.36 -5.88
N ASP A 86 4.40 -12.58 -7.04
CA ASP A 86 5.02 -13.85 -7.41
C ASP A 86 6.19 -14.22 -6.48
N MET A 87 6.96 -13.23 -6.03
CA MET A 87 8.04 -13.43 -5.06
C MET A 87 7.52 -13.63 -3.64
N ILE A 88 6.53 -12.86 -3.22
CA ILE A 88 5.88 -12.99 -1.90
C ILE A 88 5.24 -14.37 -1.72
N THR A 89 4.63 -14.91 -2.76
CA THR A 89 4.05 -16.27 -2.71
C THR A 89 5.09 -17.38 -2.88
N GLY A 90 6.31 -17.05 -3.32
CA GLY A 90 7.39 -18.01 -3.59
C GLY A 90 7.32 -18.67 -4.96
N LYS A 91 6.54 -18.12 -5.91
CA LYS A 91 6.56 -18.52 -7.32
C LYS A 91 7.87 -18.11 -8.00
N GLY A 92 8.34 -16.89 -7.69
CA GLY A 92 9.61 -16.33 -8.13
C GLY A 92 10.55 -16.02 -6.97
N THR A 93 11.71 -15.44 -7.27
CA THR A 93 12.73 -15.03 -6.28
C THR A 93 13.17 -13.59 -6.49
N TRP A 94 13.53 -12.91 -5.39
CA TRP A 94 14.28 -11.64 -5.45
C TRP A 94 15.74 -11.88 -5.84
N ALA A 95 16.31 -13.02 -5.43
CA ALA A 95 17.70 -13.40 -5.70
C ALA A 95 17.87 -13.88 -7.16
N TYR A 96 19.00 -13.49 -7.75
CA TYR A 96 19.38 -13.89 -9.11
C TYR A 96 19.92 -15.32 -9.17
N THR A 97 20.67 -15.75 -8.14
CA THR A 97 21.40 -17.03 -8.11
C THR A 97 21.24 -17.74 -6.77
N ASP A 98 21.39 -19.07 -6.78
CA ASP A 98 21.42 -19.90 -5.57
C ASP A 98 22.88 -20.26 -5.15
N GLU A 99 23.88 -19.77 -5.88
CA GLU A 99 25.28 -20.15 -5.67
C GLU A 99 26.03 -19.34 -4.62
N LEU A 100 25.45 -18.21 -4.15
CA LEU A 100 26.11 -17.26 -3.27
C LEU A 100 25.62 -17.36 -1.81
N PRO A 101 26.35 -18.03 -0.92
CA PRO A 101 26.00 -18.09 0.50
C PRO A 101 26.27 -16.78 1.24
N SER A 102 27.05 -15.88 0.64
CA SER A 102 27.38 -14.56 1.18
C SER A 102 27.72 -13.58 0.07
N VAL A 103 27.23 -12.36 0.21
CA VAL A 103 27.43 -11.26 -0.73
C VAL A 103 28.26 -10.15 -0.07
N LYS A 104 29.23 -9.61 -0.81
CA LYS A 104 30.03 -8.44 -0.42
C LYS A 104 29.88 -7.37 -1.47
N LEU A 105 29.27 -6.24 -1.12
CA LEU A 105 29.07 -5.12 -2.04
C LEU A 105 30.37 -4.70 -2.75
N GLY A 106 30.30 -4.52 -4.06
CA GLY A 106 31.39 -4.11 -4.92
C GLY A 106 32.53 -5.14 -5.04
N LYS A 107 32.36 -6.38 -4.53
CA LYS A 107 33.36 -7.45 -4.58
C LYS A 107 32.83 -8.78 -5.11
N THR A 108 31.56 -9.08 -4.87
CA THR A 108 30.92 -10.30 -5.39
C THR A 108 30.81 -10.18 -6.90
N ASN A 109 31.26 -11.21 -7.64
CA ASN A 109 31.21 -11.22 -9.09
C ASN A 109 30.03 -12.04 -9.57
N TYR A 110 28.90 -11.38 -9.80
CA TYR A 110 27.68 -12.03 -10.31
C TYR A 110 27.83 -12.57 -11.74
N ALA A 111 28.72 -11.99 -12.56
CA ALA A 111 28.97 -12.49 -13.91
C ALA A 111 29.63 -13.90 -13.93
N ALA A 112 30.19 -14.35 -12.80
CA ALA A 112 30.72 -15.69 -12.64
C ALA A 112 29.72 -16.72 -12.10
N THR A 113 28.47 -16.30 -11.79
CA THR A 113 27.41 -17.18 -11.26
C THR A 113 26.37 -17.52 -12.33
N GLN A 114 25.63 -18.59 -12.10
CA GLN A 114 24.51 -18.95 -12.95
C GLN A 114 23.18 -18.42 -12.40
N PRO A 115 22.28 -17.92 -13.26
CA PRO A 115 20.93 -17.54 -12.82
C PRO A 115 20.17 -18.77 -12.32
N ASN A 116 19.37 -18.59 -11.27
CA ASN A 116 18.53 -19.68 -10.74
C ASN A 116 17.30 -19.98 -11.60
N GLY A 117 17.03 -19.19 -12.63
CA GLY A 117 15.90 -19.34 -13.55
C GLY A 117 14.54 -18.95 -12.95
N LYS A 118 14.52 -18.40 -11.72
CA LYS A 118 13.31 -17.97 -11.02
C LYS A 118 13.33 -16.48 -10.66
N HIS A 119 14.40 -15.76 -10.96
CA HIS A 119 14.53 -14.33 -10.68
C HIS A 119 13.44 -13.54 -11.42
N SER A 120 12.55 -12.89 -10.66
CA SER A 120 11.37 -12.23 -11.23
C SER A 120 11.67 -10.87 -11.83
N ALA A 121 12.65 -10.15 -11.33
CA ALA A 121 13.00 -8.80 -11.79
C ALA A 121 13.93 -8.81 -13.02
N ASN A 122 13.84 -9.83 -13.88
CA ASN A 122 14.59 -9.83 -15.14
C ASN A 122 13.93 -8.91 -16.19
N THR A 123 14.73 -8.38 -17.11
CA THR A 123 14.30 -7.43 -18.15
C THR A 123 13.09 -7.91 -18.95
N GLN A 124 13.05 -9.19 -19.32
CA GLN A 124 11.97 -9.74 -20.12
C GLN A 124 10.63 -9.74 -19.34
N ASN A 125 10.64 -10.22 -18.10
CA ASN A 125 9.45 -10.25 -17.26
C ASN A 125 8.96 -8.83 -16.94
N VAL A 126 9.85 -7.90 -16.62
CA VAL A 126 9.49 -6.50 -16.36
C VAL A 126 8.84 -5.85 -17.58
N LYS A 127 9.34 -6.10 -18.80
CA LYS A 127 8.68 -5.64 -20.04
C LYS A 127 7.26 -6.17 -20.18
N ARG A 128 7.02 -7.42 -19.81
CA ARG A 128 5.66 -8.02 -19.81
C ARG A 128 4.71 -7.25 -18.86
N TYR A 129 5.18 -6.87 -17.67
CA TYR A 129 4.40 -6.04 -16.73
C TYR A 129 4.18 -4.62 -17.27
N ILE A 130 5.15 -4.04 -17.94
CA ILE A 130 5.01 -2.73 -18.61
C ILE A 130 3.95 -2.82 -19.71
N ASP A 131 3.94 -3.89 -20.52
CA ASP A 131 2.93 -4.10 -21.56
C ASP A 131 1.53 -4.21 -20.96
N PHE A 132 1.39 -4.99 -19.89
CA PHE A 132 0.13 -5.15 -19.20
C PHE A 132 -0.35 -3.82 -18.59
N ALA A 133 0.54 -3.05 -17.98
CA ALA A 133 0.24 -1.72 -17.42
C ALA A 133 -0.26 -0.77 -18.52
N ALA A 134 0.46 -0.67 -19.64
CA ALA A 134 0.10 0.19 -20.77
C ALA A 134 -1.25 -0.20 -21.39
N GLN A 135 -1.50 -1.50 -21.59
CA GLN A 135 -2.75 -2.00 -22.16
C GLN A 135 -3.97 -1.76 -21.27
N ASN A 136 -3.77 -1.68 -19.97
CA ASN A 136 -4.85 -1.55 -18.99
C ASN A 136 -4.95 -0.16 -18.34
N GLY A 137 -4.17 0.82 -18.83
CA GLY A 137 -4.25 2.21 -18.38
C GLY A 137 -3.66 2.44 -16.98
N PHE A 138 -2.67 1.66 -16.58
CA PHE A 138 -1.90 1.89 -15.36
C PHE A 138 -0.75 2.86 -15.61
N ASP A 139 -0.45 3.67 -14.60
CA ASP A 139 0.54 4.72 -14.68
C ASP A 139 1.96 4.20 -14.52
N ALA A 140 2.13 3.11 -13.75
CA ALA A 140 3.46 2.65 -13.37
C ALA A 140 3.56 1.13 -13.11
N VAL A 141 4.80 0.65 -13.06
CA VAL A 141 5.20 -0.70 -12.63
C VAL A 141 6.24 -0.58 -11.52
N LEU A 142 5.98 -1.21 -10.37
CA LEU A 142 6.97 -1.44 -9.32
C LEU A 142 7.85 -2.63 -9.70
N VAL A 143 9.16 -2.54 -9.46
CA VAL A 143 10.09 -3.66 -9.65
C VAL A 143 10.89 -3.87 -8.39
N GLU A 144 10.58 -4.92 -7.64
CA GLU A 144 11.39 -5.39 -6.51
C GLU A 144 12.45 -6.40 -6.96
N GLY A 145 13.54 -6.52 -6.24
CA GLY A 145 14.57 -7.50 -6.54
C GLY A 145 15.49 -7.15 -7.72
N TRP A 146 15.49 -5.90 -8.16
CA TRP A 146 16.22 -5.47 -9.36
C TRP A 146 17.75 -5.39 -9.18
N ASN A 147 18.23 -5.16 -7.95
CA ASN A 147 19.62 -4.87 -7.61
C ASN A 147 20.31 -6.03 -6.89
N GLU A 148 21.62 -6.07 -6.93
CA GLU A 148 22.45 -7.10 -6.29
C GLU A 148 22.30 -7.14 -4.77
N GLY A 149 22.34 -8.35 -4.16
CA GLY A 149 22.45 -8.54 -2.71
C GLY A 149 21.38 -9.41 -2.07
N TRP A 150 20.33 -9.78 -2.78
CA TRP A 150 19.19 -10.50 -2.22
C TRP A 150 19.47 -11.97 -1.83
N GLU A 151 20.60 -12.53 -2.21
CA GLU A 151 21.04 -13.88 -1.79
C GLU A 151 21.38 -13.95 -0.30
N ASP A 152 21.77 -12.81 0.29
CA ASP A 152 22.33 -12.76 1.66
C ASP A 152 21.85 -11.51 2.43
N TRP A 153 20.57 -11.20 2.37
CA TRP A 153 20.00 -9.98 2.94
C TRP A 153 19.23 -10.23 4.25
N PHE A 154 18.26 -11.15 4.23
CA PHE A 154 17.32 -11.34 5.31
C PHE A 154 17.93 -12.08 6.51
N GLY A 155 17.68 -11.57 7.73
CA GLY A 155 18.06 -12.23 8.97
C GLY A 155 19.55 -12.24 9.29
N LYS A 156 20.39 -11.65 8.46
CA LYS A 156 21.86 -11.64 8.62
C LYS A 156 22.38 -10.45 9.43
N SER A 157 21.55 -9.44 9.67
CA SER A 157 21.92 -8.21 10.40
C SER A 157 23.22 -7.57 9.85
N LYS A 158 23.31 -7.45 8.53
CA LYS A 158 24.48 -6.89 7.83
C LYS A 158 24.37 -5.39 7.73
N ASP A 159 25.47 -4.65 7.99
CA ASP A 159 25.53 -3.20 7.80
C ASP A 159 25.61 -2.81 6.30
N HIS A 160 26.37 -3.55 5.50
CA HIS A 160 26.54 -3.27 4.06
C HIS A 160 25.81 -4.34 3.24
N VAL A 161 24.53 -4.12 2.92
CA VAL A 161 23.67 -5.08 2.22
C VAL A 161 23.47 -4.70 0.76
N PHE A 162 22.98 -3.48 0.50
CA PHE A 162 22.64 -2.97 -0.82
C PHE A 162 23.35 -1.65 -1.09
N ASP A 163 23.66 -1.36 -2.36
CA ASP A 163 24.21 -0.06 -2.79
C ASP A 163 23.19 0.82 -3.52
N PHE A 164 22.04 0.24 -3.88
CA PHE A 164 20.92 0.91 -4.51
C PHE A 164 21.18 1.48 -5.91
N VAL A 165 22.26 1.06 -6.57
CA VAL A 165 22.65 1.52 -7.90
C VAL A 165 23.11 0.40 -8.84
N THR A 166 23.48 -0.77 -8.31
CA THR A 166 24.01 -1.88 -9.11
C THR A 166 22.91 -2.90 -9.42
N PRO A 167 22.44 -2.98 -10.68
CA PRO A 167 21.43 -3.97 -11.08
C PRO A 167 22.04 -5.36 -11.19
N TYR A 168 21.19 -6.38 -11.09
CA TYR A 168 21.55 -7.76 -11.48
C TYR A 168 21.90 -7.86 -12.96
N PRO A 169 22.69 -8.88 -13.39
CA PRO A 169 23.13 -9.04 -14.79
C PRO A 169 21.99 -9.18 -15.81
N ASP A 170 20.81 -9.66 -15.38
CA ASP A 170 19.63 -9.85 -16.22
C ASP A 170 18.63 -8.69 -16.18
N PHE A 171 18.93 -7.60 -15.45
CA PHE A 171 18.12 -6.40 -15.37
C PHE A 171 18.79 -5.19 -16.04
N ASP A 172 18.36 -4.85 -17.24
CA ASP A 172 18.88 -3.71 -17.99
C ASP A 172 18.05 -2.44 -17.67
N VAL A 173 18.60 -1.60 -16.77
CA VAL A 173 17.96 -0.35 -16.30
C VAL A 173 17.67 0.59 -17.49
N GLN A 174 18.60 0.74 -18.41
CA GLN A 174 18.47 1.67 -19.53
C GLN A 174 17.41 1.21 -20.54
N GLU A 175 17.40 -0.10 -20.82
CA GLU A 175 16.39 -0.68 -21.71
C GLU A 175 15.00 -0.61 -21.09
N ILE A 176 14.85 -0.91 -19.79
CA ILE A 176 13.57 -0.80 -19.07
C ILE A 176 13.07 0.64 -19.07
N HIS A 177 13.94 1.63 -18.79
CA HIS A 177 13.57 3.03 -18.84
C HIS A 177 13.05 3.44 -20.22
N ARG A 178 13.81 3.11 -21.29
CA ARG A 178 13.40 3.44 -22.67
C ARG A 178 12.08 2.77 -23.06
N TYR A 179 11.94 1.49 -22.72
CA TYR A 179 10.76 0.69 -23.04
C TYR A 179 9.50 1.24 -22.34
N ALA A 180 9.58 1.51 -21.05
CA ALA A 180 8.49 2.06 -20.26
C ALA A 180 8.09 3.46 -20.76
N ALA A 181 9.08 4.34 -20.97
CA ALA A 181 8.86 5.70 -21.50
C ALA A 181 8.17 5.66 -22.86
N GLY A 182 8.56 4.75 -23.77
CA GLY A 182 7.95 4.55 -25.08
C GLY A 182 6.47 4.12 -25.02
N LYS A 183 6.04 3.57 -23.87
CA LYS A 183 4.64 3.15 -23.61
C LYS A 183 3.88 4.10 -22.68
N GLY A 184 4.50 5.19 -22.24
CA GLY A 184 3.90 6.14 -21.30
C GLY A 184 3.77 5.62 -19.88
N VAL A 185 4.48 4.56 -19.53
CA VAL A 185 4.49 3.93 -18.20
C VAL A 185 5.72 4.38 -17.42
N LYS A 186 5.57 4.67 -16.13
CA LYS A 186 6.66 4.96 -15.20
C LYS A 186 7.14 3.68 -14.51
N ILE A 187 8.36 3.71 -13.99
CA ILE A 187 8.86 2.64 -13.11
C ILE A 187 8.99 3.18 -11.70
N ILE A 188 8.47 2.45 -10.72
CA ILE A 188 8.67 2.72 -9.30
C ILE A 188 9.89 1.92 -8.83
N MET A 189 10.84 2.64 -8.24
CA MET A 189 12.06 2.06 -7.69
C MET A 189 11.77 1.33 -6.38
N HIS A 190 12.52 0.28 -6.07
CA HIS A 190 12.51 -0.39 -4.78
C HIS A 190 13.87 -0.25 -4.09
N HIS A 191 13.86 0.28 -2.88
CA HIS A 191 15.01 0.37 -1.98
C HIS A 191 14.73 -0.45 -0.72
N GLU A 192 14.97 -1.77 -0.75
CA GLU A 192 15.02 -2.56 0.48
C GLU A 192 16.32 -2.28 1.23
N THR A 193 16.23 -1.96 2.50
CA THR A 193 17.40 -1.63 3.32
C THR A 193 17.88 -2.78 4.18
N SER A 194 17.10 -3.86 4.31
CA SER A 194 17.32 -4.93 5.30
C SER A 194 17.51 -4.36 6.71
N SER A 195 16.79 -3.29 7.01
CA SER A 195 16.90 -2.48 8.25
C SER A 195 18.28 -1.89 8.54
N SER A 196 19.23 -1.92 7.58
CA SER A 196 20.51 -1.24 7.71
C SER A 196 20.40 0.23 7.32
N VAL A 197 19.88 1.01 8.26
CA VAL A 197 19.58 2.43 8.07
C VAL A 197 20.84 3.24 7.82
N ARG A 198 21.93 2.96 8.55
CA ARG A 198 23.22 3.64 8.32
C ARG A 198 23.77 3.38 6.91
N ASN A 199 23.57 2.17 6.38
CA ASN A 199 23.96 1.87 5.01
C ASN A 199 23.10 2.67 4.02
N TYR A 200 21.79 2.73 4.24
CA TYR A 200 20.91 3.50 3.38
C TYR A 200 21.27 4.99 3.37
N GLU A 201 21.48 5.59 4.53
CA GLU A 201 21.84 7.01 4.62
C GLU A 201 23.20 7.34 3.95
N ARG A 202 24.17 6.41 4.00
CA ARG A 202 25.46 6.58 3.28
C ARG A 202 25.29 6.64 1.76
N HIS A 203 24.31 5.92 1.22
CA HIS A 203 24.09 5.79 -0.22
C HIS A 203 22.93 6.64 -0.74
N MET A 204 22.17 7.29 0.11
CA MET A 204 20.89 7.93 -0.23
C MET A 204 21.04 8.98 -1.34
N ASP A 205 22.05 9.84 -1.29
CA ASP A 205 22.29 10.84 -2.34
C ASP A 205 22.60 10.17 -3.69
N GLN A 206 23.48 9.16 -3.68
CA GLN A 206 23.81 8.41 -4.89
C GLN A 206 22.60 7.63 -5.42
N ALA A 207 21.82 7.02 -4.54
CA ALA A 207 20.65 6.26 -4.89
C ALA A 207 19.55 7.15 -5.53
N TYR A 208 19.28 8.31 -4.95
CA TYR A 208 18.30 9.25 -5.50
C TYR A 208 18.80 9.91 -6.79
N GLN A 209 20.10 10.22 -6.91
CA GLN A 209 20.65 10.70 -8.16
C GLN A 209 20.54 9.64 -9.26
N PHE A 210 20.83 8.37 -8.95
CA PHE A 210 20.63 7.26 -9.87
C PHE A 210 19.17 7.15 -10.35
N MET A 211 18.21 7.35 -9.46
CA MET A 211 16.80 7.39 -9.83
C MET A 211 16.50 8.52 -10.80
N VAL A 212 16.97 9.73 -10.52
CA VAL A 212 16.77 10.91 -11.40
C VAL A 212 17.37 10.67 -12.78
N ASP A 213 18.61 10.17 -12.83
CA ASP A 213 19.33 9.90 -14.08
C ASP A 213 18.66 8.82 -14.94
N ASN A 214 17.91 7.93 -14.31
CA ASN A 214 17.19 6.84 -14.98
C ASN A 214 15.67 7.05 -15.05
N GLY A 215 15.18 8.27 -14.77
CA GLY A 215 13.78 8.67 -14.98
C GLY A 215 12.78 8.12 -13.96
N TYR A 216 13.23 7.61 -12.82
CA TYR A 216 12.38 7.21 -11.72
C TYR A 216 11.94 8.44 -10.90
N ASN A 217 10.66 8.51 -10.54
CA ASN A 217 10.11 9.61 -9.74
C ASN A 217 9.39 9.14 -8.47
N ALA A 218 9.42 7.85 -8.19
CA ALA A 218 8.84 7.26 -7.00
C ALA A 218 9.68 6.09 -6.50
N VAL A 219 9.77 5.93 -5.18
CA VAL A 219 10.47 4.85 -4.50
C VAL A 219 9.58 4.18 -3.47
N LYS A 220 9.56 2.84 -3.47
CA LYS A 220 9.13 2.03 -2.34
C LYS A 220 10.37 1.73 -1.50
N SER A 221 10.41 2.18 -0.24
CA SER A 221 11.50 1.89 0.69
C SER A 221 11.07 0.86 1.73
N GLY A 222 11.89 -0.19 1.93
CA GLY A 222 11.64 -1.27 2.89
C GLY A 222 12.68 -1.29 4.01
N TYR A 223 12.27 -1.78 5.20
CA TYR A 223 13.11 -1.87 6.39
C TYR A 223 12.84 -3.22 7.09
N VAL A 224 12.97 -4.31 6.33
CA VAL A 224 12.72 -5.66 6.84
C VAL A 224 13.85 -6.12 7.77
N GLY A 225 13.49 -6.58 8.96
CA GLY A 225 14.44 -7.14 9.93
C GLY A 225 14.70 -6.25 11.15
N ASN A 226 15.79 -6.50 11.86
CA ASN A 226 16.17 -5.72 13.03
C ASN A 226 16.98 -4.50 12.63
N ILE A 227 16.67 -3.35 13.22
CA ILE A 227 17.35 -2.09 12.89
C ILE A 227 18.86 -2.16 13.16
N ILE A 228 19.63 -1.63 12.26
CA ILE A 228 21.04 -1.32 12.43
C ILE A 228 21.22 0.21 12.34
N PRO A 229 21.67 0.84 13.44
CA PRO A 229 22.47 0.28 14.56
C PRO A 229 21.63 -0.54 15.56
N ARG A 230 22.27 -1.55 16.15
CA ARG A 230 21.62 -2.39 17.18
C ARG A 230 21.21 -1.56 18.38
N GLY A 231 20.02 -1.89 18.92
CA GLY A 231 19.41 -1.19 20.03
C GLY A 231 18.38 -0.16 19.61
N GLU A 232 18.37 0.21 18.32
CA GLU A 232 17.29 1.00 17.75
C GLU A 232 16.13 0.10 17.28
N HIS A 233 14.94 0.70 17.21
CA HIS A 233 13.72 0.00 16.83
C HIS A 233 12.92 0.83 15.82
N HIS A 234 12.14 0.19 14.92
CA HIS A 234 11.31 0.83 13.88
C HIS A 234 10.44 1.96 14.42
N TYR A 235 10.05 1.92 15.69
CA TYR A 235 9.13 2.89 16.31
C TYR A 235 9.81 3.75 17.38
N GLY A 236 11.13 3.67 17.50
CA GLY A 236 11.95 4.55 18.35
C GLY A 236 12.10 5.94 17.71
N GLN A 237 12.46 6.94 18.53
CA GLN A 237 12.63 8.31 18.07
C GLN A 237 13.67 8.43 16.95
N TRP A 238 14.79 7.72 17.05
CA TRP A 238 15.86 7.73 16.06
C TRP A 238 15.34 7.31 14.66
N MET A 239 14.51 6.27 14.59
CA MET A 239 13.91 5.81 13.34
C MET A 239 12.85 6.76 12.82
N VAL A 240 12.05 7.37 13.70
CA VAL A 240 11.06 8.38 13.30
C VAL A 240 11.74 9.58 12.65
N ASP A 241 12.89 10.00 13.20
CA ASP A 241 13.70 11.07 12.62
C ASP A 241 14.32 10.66 11.27
N HIS A 242 14.77 9.41 11.14
CA HIS A 242 15.24 8.85 9.86
C HIS A 242 14.14 8.85 8.79
N TYR A 243 12.92 8.37 9.10
CA TYR A 243 11.83 8.36 8.12
C TYR A 243 11.50 9.78 7.62
N LEU A 244 11.49 10.75 8.53
CA LEU A 244 11.29 12.14 8.14
C LEU A 244 12.46 12.66 7.30
N HIS A 245 13.71 12.32 7.64
CA HIS A 245 14.89 12.67 6.86
C HIS A 245 14.81 12.10 5.45
N ALA A 246 14.48 10.82 5.30
CA ALA A 246 14.35 10.17 3.99
C ALA A 246 13.27 10.83 3.11
N VAL A 247 12.12 11.19 3.68
CA VAL A 247 11.05 11.90 2.97
C VAL A 247 11.48 13.29 2.50
N LYS A 248 12.16 14.05 3.36
CA LYS A 248 12.70 15.39 3.03
C LYS A 248 13.76 15.31 1.93
N LYS A 249 14.71 14.39 2.11
CA LYS A 249 15.77 14.15 1.12
C LYS A 249 15.19 13.77 -0.25
N ALA A 250 14.20 12.88 -0.29
CA ALA A 250 13.53 12.51 -1.53
C ALA A 250 12.83 13.71 -2.20
N ALA A 251 12.26 14.64 -1.41
CA ALA A 251 11.64 15.85 -1.94
C ALA A 251 12.66 16.75 -2.66
N ASP A 252 13.91 16.83 -2.16
CA ASP A 252 14.99 17.60 -2.81
C ASP A 252 15.30 17.07 -4.23
N TYR A 253 15.09 15.76 -4.46
CA TYR A 253 15.24 15.10 -5.75
C TYR A 253 13.92 14.97 -6.54
N LYS A 254 12.81 15.54 -6.04
CA LYS A 254 11.46 15.40 -6.62
C LYS A 254 11.01 13.95 -6.74
N ILE A 255 11.26 13.15 -5.72
CA ILE A 255 10.90 11.74 -5.62
C ILE A 255 9.75 11.55 -4.62
N MET A 256 8.70 10.84 -5.06
CA MET A 256 7.60 10.38 -4.21
C MET A 256 8.05 9.16 -3.41
N VAL A 257 7.60 9.06 -2.15
CA VAL A 257 8.00 7.98 -1.22
C VAL A 257 6.78 7.16 -0.81
N ASN A 258 6.93 5.83 -0.90
CA ASN A 258 6.07 4.84 -0.29
C ASN A 258 6.90 4.08 0.76
N ALA A 259 6.71 4.38 2.05
CA ALA A 259 7.53 3.83 3.13
C ALA A 259 6.88 2.58 3.74
N HIS A 260 7.53 1.42 3.63
CA HIS A 260 7.14 0.16 4.26
C HIS A 260 7.87 -0.05 5.60
N GLU A 261 7.34 -0.91 6.49
CA GLU A 261 7.78 -1.15 7.87
C GLU A 261 7.95 0.11 8.73
N ALA A 262 7.65 1.27 8.19
CA ALA A 262 7.77 2.55 8.86
C ALA A 262 6.78 2.70 10.03
N VAL A 263 7.01 3.71 10.86
CA VAL A 263 6.09 4.05 11.94
C VAL A 263 4.73 4.50 11.40
N ARG A 264 3.67 4.25 12.16
CA ARG A 264 2.32 4.73 11.85
C ARG A 264 2.33 6.24 11.56
N PRO A 265 1.75 6.69 10.43
CA PRO A 265 1.72 8.10 10.07
C PRO A 265 0.87 8.92 11.03
N THR A 266 1.21 10.19 11.13
CA THR A 266 0.58 11.18 12.03
C THR A 266 0.10 12.41 11.26
N GLY A 267 -0.26 12.25 10.00
CA GLY A 267 -0.68 13.34 9.11
C GLY A 267 0.48 14.05 8.39
N LEU A 268 1.68 13.50 8.45
CA LEU A 268 2.89 14.08 7.83
C LEU A 268 2.73 14.36 6.33
N CYS A 269 1.91 13.56 5.64
CA CYS A 269 1.60 13.75 4.21
C CYS A 269 0.94 15.10 3.88
N ARG A 270 0.40 15.84 4.85
CA ARG A 270 -0.04 17.23 4.67
C ARG A 270 1.14 18.17 4.48
N THR A 271 2.17 18.02 5.30
CA THR A 271 3.37 18.86 5.30
C THR A 271 4.35 18.46 4.20
N TRP A 272 4.49 17.15 4.00
CA TRP A 272 5.35 16.54 3.00
C TRP A 272 4.53 15.61 2.08
N PRO A 273 3.78 16.15 1.11
CA PRO A 273 2.88 15.36 0.26
C PRO A 273 3.60 14.39 -0.68
N ASN A 274 4.91 14.47 -0.82
CA ASN A 274 5.70 13.44 -1.49
C ASN A 274 5.77 12.11 -0.69
N LEU A 275 5.42 12.08 0.60
CA LEU A 275 5.06 10.85 1.31
C LEU A 275 3.67 10.41 0.84
N ILE A 276 3.63 9.81 -0.35
CA ILE A 276 2.39 9.48 -1.04
C ILE A 276 1.80 8.14 -0.60
N GLY A 277 2.64 7.24 -0.10
CA GLY A 277 2.27 5.92 0.41
C GLY A 277 3.03 5.57 1.69
N ASN A 278 2.41 4.73 2.52
CA ASN A 278 3.03 4.21 3.73
C ASN A 278 2.29 2.94 4.14
N GLU A 279 3.00 1.86 4.47
CA GLU A 279 2.37 0.63 4.93
C GLU A 279 1.96 0.71 6.41
N SER A 280 2.92 0.65 7.32
CA SER A 280 2.82 0.79 8.79
C SER A 280 1.74 -0.03 9.49
N ALA A 281 1.19 -1.03 8.83
CA ALA A 281 0.30 -2.07 9.35
C ALA A 281 0.32 -3.24 8.37
N ARG A 282 -0.17 -4.40 8.78
CA ARG A 282 -0.25 -5.56 7.90
C ARG A 282 -1.11 -5.27 6.68
N GLY A 283 -0.52 -5.37 5.49
CA GLY A 283 -1.21 -5.31 4.20
C GLY A 283 -1.50 -6.71 3.65
N THR A 284 -1.73 -6.78 2.34
CA THR A 284 -1.99 -8.05 1.62
C THR A 284 -0.81 -9.02 1.70
N GLU A 285 0.42 -8.53 1.84
CA GLU A 285 1.62 -9.36 1.97
C GLU A 285 1.45 -10.47 3.02
N TYR A 286 0.88 -10.13 4.18
CA TYR A 286 0.67 -11.08 5.27
C TYR A 286 -0.34 -12.19 4.96
N GLU A 287 -1.14 -12.04 3.92
CA GLU A 287 -2.02 -13.11 3.45
C GLU A 287 -1.22 -14.32 2.93
N ALA A 288 -0.04 -14.10 2.37
CA ALA A 288 0.86 -15.17 1.93
C ALA A 288 1.63 -15.84 3.10
N PHE A 289 1.56 -15.27 4.31
CA PHE A 289 2.26 -15.75 5.52
C PHE A 289 1.29 -16.17 6.64
N GLY A 290 0.18 -16.79 6.30
CA GLY A 290 -0.82 -17.28 7.25
C GLY A 290 -2.07 -16.42 7.38
N GLY A 291 -2.12 -15.28 6.72
CA GLY A 291 -3.31 -14.44 6.56
C GLY A 291 -3.58 -13.43 7.66
N ASN A 292 -4.48 -12.51 7.34
CA ASN A 292 -5.07 -11.55 8.28
C ASN A 292 -6.44 -12.06 8.77
N ASN A 293 -6.94 -11.52 9.85
CA ASN A 293 -8.30 -11.77 10.30
C ASN A 293 -9.31 -11.17 9.30
N LEU A 294 -10.50 -11.76 9.18
CA LEU A 294 -11.54 -11.30 8.24
C LEU A 294 -11.95 -9.85 8.49
N ASN A 295 -11.91 -9.40 9.73
CA ASN A 295 -12.26 -8.04 10.12
C ASN A 295 -11.09 -7.04 10.05
N HIS A 296 -9.92 -7.45 9.57
CA HIS A 296 -8.76 -6.57 9.52
C HIS A 296 -9.01 -5.30 8.71
N THR A 297 -9.61 -5.42 7.52
CA THR A 297 -9.91 -4.28 6.65
C THR A 297 -11.10 -3.44 7.10
N THR A 298 -11.87 -3.90 8.09
CA THR A 298 -12.94 -3.10 8.74
C THR A 298 -12.47 -2.41 10.01
N ILE A 299 -11.21 -2.67 10.45
CA ILE A 299 -10.54 -2.00 11.59
C ILE A 299 -9.55 -0.93 11.11
N LEU A 300 -8.77 -1.21 10.07
CA LEU A 300 -7.71 -0.31 9.58
C LEU A 300 -8.20 1.11 9.26
N PRO A 301 -9.39 1.34 8.65
CA PRO A 301 -9.89 2.68 8.40
C PRO A 301 -10.06 3.53 9.66
N PHE A 302 -10.40 2.92 10.79
CA PHE A 302 -10.60 3.60 12.08
C PHE A 302 -9.31 3.75 12.90
N THR A 303 -8.23 3.12 12.50
CA THR A 303 -6.97 3.08 13.25
C THR A 303 -5.79 3.57 12.43
N ARG A 304 -5.36 2.78 11.44
CA ARG A 304 -4.17 3.06 10.65
C ARG A 304 -4.36 4.25 9.69
N LEU A 305 -5.53 4.35 9.05
CA LEU A 305 -5.78 5.37 8.03
C LEU A 305 -6.10 6.75 8.58
N ILE A 306 -6.34 6.90 9.88
CA ILE A 306 -6.59 8.20 10.54
C ILE A 306 -5.40 9.15 10.35
N GLY A 307 -4.19 8.64 10.29
CA GLY A 307 -2.95 9.43 10.15
C GLY A 307 -2.52 9.67 8.70
N GLY A 308 -3.19 9.09 7.72
CA GLY A 308 -2.83 9.21 6.30
C GLY A 308 -3.07 7.95 5.48
N PRO A 309 -2.79 8.01 4.17
CA PRO A 309 -3.01 6.91 3.24
C PRO A 309 -2.20 5.65 3.61
N MET A 310 -2.70 4.49 3.17
CA MET A 310 -2.04 3.21 3.40
C MET A 310 -1.81 2.46 2.08
N ASP A 311 -0.58 2.02 1.86
CA ASP A 311 -0.27 1.04 0.80
C ASP A 311 -0.67 -0.36 1.29
N TYR A 312 -1.95 -0.69 1.14
CA TYR A 312 -2.52 -1.98 1.55
C TYR A 312 -2.25 -3.09 0.52
N THR A 313 -1.98 -2.71 -0.73
CA THR A 313 -1.75 -3.62 -1.87
C THR A 313 -2.95 -4.55 -2.17
N PRO A 314 -4.15 -4.00 -2.47
CA PRO A 314 -5.34 -4.79 -2.76
C PRO A 314 -5.34 -5.40 -4.16
N GLY A 315 -6.35 -6.24 -4.43
CA GLY A 315 -6.66 -6.70 -5.79
C GLY A 315 -6.18 -8.10 -6.10
N ILE A 316 -5.96 -8.95 -5.11
CA ILE A 316 -5.62 -10.36 -5.35
C ILE A 316 -6.88 -11.12 -5.80
N PHE A 317 -6.85 -11.67 -7.01
CA PHE A 317 -7.91 -12.47 -7.59
C PHE A 317 -7.70 -13.95 -7.41
N GLU A 318 -6.42 -14.42 -7.43
CA GLU A 318 -6.12 -15.79 -7.03
C GLU A 318 -5.84 -15.87 -5.53
N THR A 319 -6.84 -16.26 -4.77
CA THR A 319 -6.79 -16.26 -3.31
C THR A 319 -6.06 -17.47 -2.70
N ASP A 320 -5.81 -18.51 -3.47
CA ASP A 320 -5.11 -19.73 -3.05
C ASP A 320 -3.63 -19.65 -3.45
N CYS A 321 -2.75 -19.33 -2.49
CA CYS A 321 -1.32 -19.19 -2.77
C CYS A 321 -0.67 -20.49 -3.27
N SER A 322 -1.30 -21.67 -3.03
CA SER A 322 -0.80 -22.93 -3.56
C SER A 322 -0.88 -23.04 -5.09
N LYS A 323 -1.71 -22.20 -5.73
CA LYS A 323 -1.77 -22.07 -7.19
C LYS A 323 -0.56 -21.32 -7.76
N MET A 324 0.07 -20.50 -6.93
CA MET A 324 1.29 -19.79 -7.28
C MET A 324 2.54 -20.60 -6.94
N ASN A 325 2.55 -21.20 -5.75
CA ASN A 325 3.62 -22.08 -5.25
C ASN A 325 3.00 -23.23 -4.45
N PRO A 326 3.13 -24.49 -4.89
CA PRO A 326 2.53 -25.65 -4.21
C PRO A 326 2.90 -25.81 -2.74
N ASP A 327 4.04 -25.26 -2.32
CA ASP A 327 4.52 -25.33 -0.93
C ASP A 327 3.92 -24.20 -0.06
N ASN A 328 3.26 -23.21 -0.65
CA ASN A 328 2.59 -22.14 0.10
C ASN A 328 1.10 -22.44 0.27
N HIS A 329 0.73 -22.91 1.44
CA HIS A 329 -0.66 -23.28 1.78
C HIS A 329 -1.48 -22.12 2.36
N SER A 330 -0.97 -20.91 2.30
CA SER A 330 -1.68 -19.70 2.75
C SER A 330 -2.83 -19.34 1.81
N ARG A 331 -3.78 -18.55 2.32
CA ARG A 331 -4.92 -18.05 1.54
C ARG A 331 -5.18 -16.59 1.85
N VAL A 332 -5.50 -15.82 0.81
CA VAL A 332 -6.06 -14.49 0.95
C VAL A 332 -7.52 -14.65 1.42
N ARG A 333 -7.78 -14.24 2.66
CA ARG A 333 -9.09 -14.43 3.31
C ARG A 333 -10.09 -13.38 2.86
N SER A 334 -10.51 -13.46 1.61
CA SER A 334 -11.34 -12.45 0.95
C SER A 334 -12.12 -13.05 -0.20
N THR A 335 -13.30 -12.53 -0.48
CA THR A 335 -13.91 -12.73 -1.80
C THR A 335 -13.29 -11.79 -2.84
N LEU A 336 -13.45 -12.11 -4.14
CA LEU A 336 -13.03 -11.25 -5.23
C LEU A 336 -13.74 -9.89 -5.19
N ALA A 337 -15.04 -9.86 -4.90
CA ALA A 337 -15.80 -8.62 -4.81
C ALA A 337 -15.28 -7.70 -3.68
N ARG A 338 -14.84 -8.27 -2.54
CA ARG A 338 -14.17 -7.50 -1.49
C ARG A 338 -12.83 -6.93 -1.95
N GLN A 339 -12.03 -7.69 -2.74
CA GLN A 339 -10.77 -7.18 -3.29
C GLN A 339 -10.98 -5.93 -4.16
N LEU A 340 -12.08 -5.86 -4.92
CA LEU A 340 -12.46 -4.66 -5.65
C LEU A 340 -12.85 -3.51 -4.70
N ALA A 341 -13.64 -3.81 -3.66
CA ALA A 341 -14.10 -2.80 -2.69
C ALA A 341 -12.95 -2.11 -1.95
N LEU A 342 -11.83 -2.81 -1.74
CA LEU A 342 -10.65 -2.28 -1.04
C LEU A 342 -10.04 -1.06 -1.75
N TYR A 343 -10.21 -0.91 -3.07
CA TYR A 343 -9.77 0.28 -3.81
C TYR A 343 -10.49 1.56 -3.36
N VAL A 344 -11.66 1.42 -2.76
CA VAL A 344 -12.45 2.55 -2.25
C VAL A 344 -12.29 2.70 -0.74
N THR A 345 -12.30 1.59 0.01
CA THR A 345 -12.28 1.62 1.48
C THR A 345 -10.87 1.82 2.06
N MET A 346 -9.82 1.35 1.36
CA MET A 346 -8.42 1.50 1.75
C MET A 346 -7.79 2.64 0.94
N TYR A 347 -7.91 3.87 1.45
CA TYR A 347 -7.43 5.05 0.74
C TYR A 347 -5.92 5.03 0.54
N SER A 348 -5.50 5.14 -0.71
CA SER A 348 -4.13 5.41 -1.12
C SER A 348 -4.08 6.16 -2.44
N PRO A 349 -3.37 7.29 -2.55
CA PRO A 349 -3.10 7.94 -3.83
C PRO A 349 -2.01 7.21 -4.64
N LEU A 350 -1.31 6.26 -4.04
CA LEU A 350 -0.42 5.31 -4.72
C LEU A 350 -1.02 3.91 -4.52
N GLN A 351 -1.82 3.44 -5.51
CA GLN A 351 -2.66 2.27 -5.34
C GLN A 351 -2.23 1.14 -6.27
N MET A 352 -1.94 -0.01 -5.69
CA MET A 352 -1.45 -1.18 -6.41
C MET A 352 -2.58 -2.08 -6.91
N ALA A 353 -2.44 -2.61 -8.13
CA ALA A 353 -3.07 -3.85 -8.53
C ALA A 353 -2.09 -4.99 -8.22
N ALA A 354 -2.32 -5.67 -7.08
CA ALA A 354 -1.26 -6.45 -6.43
C ALA A 354 -1.04 -7.84 -7.02
N ASP A 355 -2.01 -8.40 -7.75
CA ASP A 355 -1.88 -9.73 -8.36
C ASP A 355 -1.02 -9.70 -9.63
N ILE A 356 -0.66 -10.86 -10.12
CA ILE A 356 0.07 -11.02 -11.38
C ILE A 356 -0.87 -10.89 -12.59
N PRO A 357 -0.37 -10.48 -13.77
CA PRO A 357 -1.17 -10.33 -14.99
C PRO A 357 -2.06 -11.52 -15.32
N GLU A 358 -1.52 -12.74 -15.24
CA GLU A 358 -2.23 -13.97 -15.62
C GLU A 358 -3.47 -14.24 -14.76
N ASN A 359 -3.46 -13.82 -13.51
CA ASN A 359 -4.61 -13.98 -12.63
C ASN A 359 -5.71 -12.98 -12.97
N TYR A 360 -5.37 -11.75 -13.37
CA TYR A 360 -6.33 -10.77 -13.87
C TYR A 360 -6.96 -11.17 -15.19
N GLU A 361 -6.17 -11.74 -16.12
CA GLU A 361 -6.64 -12.17 -17.45
C GLU A 361 -7.76 -13.21 -17.38
N ARG A 362 -7.88 -13.93 -16.27
CA ARG A 362 -8.99 -14.88 -16.03
C ARG A 362 -10.31 -14.20 -15.68
N PHE A 363 -10.32 -12.93 -15.28
CA PHE A 363 -11.47 -12.21 -14.73
C PHE A 363 -11.50 -10.76 -15.24
N MET A 364 -11.33 -10.56 -16.54
CA MET A 364 -11.23 -9.23 -17.16
C MET A 364 -12.48 -8.37 -16.98
N ASP A 365 -13.65 -8.97 -16.81
CA ASP A 365 -14.91 -8.30 -16.52
C ASP A 365 -14.93 -7.70 -15.09
N ALA A 366 -14.44 -8.41 -14.08
CA ALA A 366 -14.23 -7.88 -12.74
C ALA A 366 -13.06 -6.90 -12.68
N PHE A 367 -11.97 -7.19 -13.40
CA PHE A 367 -10.80 -6.34 -13.49
C PHE A 367 -11.12 -4.95 -14.07
N GLN A 368 -12.20 -4.83 -14.83
CA GLN A 368 -12.68 -3.54 -15.35
C GLN A 368 -12.91 -2.53 -14.22
N PHE A 369 -13.36 -2.96 -13.03
CA PHE A 369 -13.49 -2.05 -11.89
C PHE A 369 -12.14 -1.45 -11.47
N ILE A 370 -11.07 -2.26 -11.40
CA ILE A 370 -9.72 -1.80 -11.05
C ILE A 370 -9.19 -0.82 -12.10
N LYS A 371 -9.51 -1.05 -13.38
CA LYS A 371 -9.13 -0.13 -14.46
C LYS A 371 -9.85 1.22 -14.32
N ASP A 372 -11.12 1.20 -13.98
CA ASP A 372 -11.99 2.39 -13.94
C ASP A 372 -11.79 3.22 -12.66
N VAL A 373 -11.61 2.58 -11.50
CA VAL A 373 -11.56 3.28 -10.22
C VAL A 373 -10.37 4.24 -10.14
N PRO A 374 -10.58 5.55 -9.86
CA PRO A 374 -9.48 6.49 -9.71
C PRO A 374 -8.76 6.34 -8.37
N VAL A 375 -7.64 7.03 -8.21
CA VAL A 375 -6.84 7.07 -6.98
C VAL A 375 -6.76 8.46 -6.37
N ASP A 376 -7.44 9.45 -6.97
CA ASP A 376 -7.53 10.83 -6.47
C ASP A 376 -9.02 11.26 -6.38
N TRP A 377 -9.40 11.76 -5.21
CA TRP A 377 -10.79 11.94 -4.83
C TRP A 377 -11.08 13.39 -4.45
N SER A 378 -12.22 13.93 -4.87
CA SER A 378 -12.69 15.25 -4.46
C SER A 378 -13.58 15.19 -3.22
N GLU A 379 -14.26 14.07 -2.99
CA GLU A 379 -15.25 13.93 -1.92
C GLU A 379 -15.33 12.49 -1.43
N SER A 380 -15.62 12.31 -0.14
CA SER A 380 -15.88 11.00 0.46
C SER A 380 -17.11 11.09 1.37
N VAL A 381 -18.01 10.12 1.22
CA VAL A 381 -19.21 9.97 2.04
C VAL A 381 -19.17 8.60 2.71
N TYR A 382 -19.28 8.58 4.02
CA TYR A 382 -19.26 7.35 4.80
C TYR A 382 -20.69 6.90 5.04
N LEU A 383 -21.12 5.85 4.32
CA LEU A 383 -22.51 5.43 4.25
C LEU A 383 -22.91 4.53 5.41
N GLU A 384 -22.06 3.54 5.72
CA GLU A 384 -22.24 2.58 6.80
C GLU A 384 -20.89 2.36 7.49
N ALA A 385 -20.86 2.26 8.80
CA ALA A 385 -19.63 2.00 9.55
C ALA A 385 -19.91 1.36 10.90
N GLU A 386 -19.36 0.17 11.11
CA GLU A 386 -19.28 -0.50 12.41
C GLU A 386 -17.86 -1.11 12.54
N PRO A 387 -17.02 -0.57 13.42
CA PRO A 387 -15.63 -1.01 13.54
C PRO A 387 -15.51 -2.50 13.81
N GLY A 388 -14.76 -3.21 12.95
CA GLY A 388 -14.57 -4.65 13.04
C GLY A 388 -15.66 -5.49 12.39
N GLU A 389 -16.79 -4.89 12.00
CA GLU A 389 -17.90 -5.59 11.37
C GLU A 389 -17.98 -5.23 9.87
N TYR A 390 -18.30 -4.00 9.53
CA TYR A 390 -18.44 -3.58 8.14
C TYR A 390 -18.14 -2.09 7.96
N ILE A 391 -17.85 -1.72 6.71
CA ILE A 391 -17.66 -0.33 6.29
C ILE A 391 -18.09 -0.16 4.84
N THR A 392 -18.87 0.89 4.55
CA THR A 392 -19.25 1.28 3.20
C THR A 392 -18.95 2.75 2.96
N ILE A 393 -18.15 3.02 1.93
CA ILE A 393 -17.69 4.37 1.58
C ILE A 393 -18.05 4.64 0.12
N ALA A 394 -18.58 5.83 -0.15
CA ALA A 394 -18.70 6.40 -1.50
C ALA A 394 -17.67 7.51 -1.70
N ARG A 395 -17.00 7.52 -2.85
CA ARG A 395 -16.03 8.55 -3.19
C ARG A 395 -16.28 9.10 -4.58
N ARG A 396 -16.15 10.42 -4.75
CA ARG A 396 -16.26 11.08 -6.04
C ARG A 396 -14.89 11.31 -6.64
N GLU A 397 -14.75 10.96 -7.91
CA GLU A 397 -13.56 11.24 -8.71
C GLU A 397 -13.21 12.74 -8.69
N LYS A 398 -11.94 13.07 -8.53
CA LYS A 398 -11.47 14.45 -8.60
C LYS A 398 -11.54 14.99 -10.01
N GLY A 399 -12.20 16.13 -10.16
CA GLY A 399 -12.41 16.76 -11.48
C GLY A 399 -13.51 16.11 -12.32
N GLY A 400 -14.13 15.01 -11.84
CA GLY A 400 -15.19 14.27 -12.50
C GLY A 400 -16.55 14.37 -11.80
N LYS A 401 -17.53 13.66 -12.38
CA LYS A 401 -18.89 13.50 -11.84
C LYS A 401 -19.16 12.08 -11.35
N ASP A 402 -18.25 11.16 -11.62
CA ASP A 402 -18.40 9.75 -11.35
C ASP A 402 -18.12 9.44 -9.88
N TRP A 403 -18.84 8.47 -9.36
CA TRP A 403 -18.72 7.99 -8.00
C TRP A 403 -18.36 6.51 -7.97
N TYR A 404 -17.67 6.13 -6.91
CA TYR A 404 -17.29 4.75 -6.66
C TYR A 404 -17.65 4.40 -5.23
N VAL A 405 -18.29 3.25 -5.03
CA VAL A 405 -18.67 2.75 -3.71
C VAL A 405 -17.95 1.44 -3.44
N GLY A 406 -17.43 1.28 -2.24
CA GLY A 406 -16.88 0.04 -1.75
C GLY A 406 -17.45 -0.34 -0.40
N CYS A 407 -17.79 -1.62 -0.25
CA CYS A 407 -18.17 -2.22 1.03
C CYS A 407 -17.26 -3.39 1.36
N THR A 408 -16.69 -3.39 2.57
CA THR A 408 -15.96 -4.55 3.10
C THR A 408 -16.61 -5.03 4.39
N ASN A 409 -16.62 -6.36 4.59
CA ASN A 409 -17.31 -7.02 5.67
C ASN A 409 -16.40 -7.96 6.47
N GLY A 410 -16.66 -8.11 7.76
CA GLY A 410 -15.93 -8.95 8.69
C GLY A 410 -16.46 -10.39 8.76
N TYR A 411 -16.78 -10.84 9.97
CA TYR A 411 -17.11 -12.24 10.25
C TYR A 411 -18.59 -12.60 10.02
N ASN A 412 -19.49 -11.64 10.03
CA ASN A 412 -20.92 -11.86 9.98
C ASN A 412 -21.52 -11.56 8.60
N ASN A 413 -22.67 -12.15 8.26
CA ASN A 413 -23.43 -11.69 7.10
C ASN A 413 -23.91 -10.26 7.32
N HIS A 414 -23.80 -9.41 6.30
CA HIS A 414 -24.28 -8.04 6.35
C HIS A 414 -25.34 -7.79 5.27
N LYS A 415 -26.40 -7.09 5.64
CA LYS A 415 -27.43 -6.58 4.73
C LYS A 415 -27.24 -5.08 4.59
N SER A 416 -26.60 -4.67 3.51
CA SER A 416 -26.33 -3.28 3.22
C SER A 416 -27.53 -2.62 2.54
N GLU A 417 -27.98 -1.48 3.07
CA GLU A 417 -29.05 -0.67 2.49
C GLU A 417 -28.55 0.75 2.23
N LEU A 418 -28.28 1.06 0.97
CA LEU A 418 -27.70 2.33 0.57
C LEU A 418 -28.77 3.30 0.06
N ASN A 419 -28.77 4.50 0.61
CA ASN A 419 -29.39 5.67 -0.02
C ASN A 419 -28.35 6.35 -0.90
N LEU A 420 -28.71 6.68 -2.14
CA LEU A 420 -27.81 7.34 -3.08
C LEU A 420 -27.99 8.88 -3.10
N ASP A 421 -28.38 9.47 -1.98
CA ASP A 421 -28.68 10.90 -1.83
C ASP A 421 -27.44 11.80 -1.98
N PHE A 422 -26.23 11.22 -1.92
CA PHE A 422 -24.98 11.89 -2.26
C PHE A 422 -24.82 12.19 -3.77
N LEU A 423 -25.61 11.54 -4.63
CA LEU A 423 -25.61 11.83 -6.08
C LEU A 423 -26.27 13.18 -6.38
N THR A 424 -25.84 13.84 -7.43
CA THR A 424 -26.39 15.12 -7.85
C THR A 424 -27.88 15.00 -8.18
N PRO A 425 -28.78 15.79 -7.52
CA PRO A 425 -30.21 15.78 -7.82
C PRO A 425 -30.49 16.07 -9.28
N GLY A 426 -31.37 15.28 -9.88
CA GLY A 426 -31.77 15.43 -11.30
C GLY A 426 -30.83 14.77 -12.30
N GLN A 427 -29.63 14.41 -11.90
CA GLN A 427 -28.68 13.67 -12.73
C GLN A 427 -29.01 12.17 -12.72
N ARG A 428 -28.93 11.52 -13.90
CA ARG A 428 -28.99 10.06 -14.05
C ARG A 428 -27.59 9.48 -14.12
N TYR A 429 -27.44 8.26 -13.59
CA TYR A 429 -26.19 7.53 -13.57
C TYR A 429 -26.42 6.08 -13.97
N GLU A 430 -25.41 5.44 -14.59
CA GLU A 430 -25.29 3.99 -14.72
C GLU A 430 -24.47 3.47 -13.55
N ALA A 431 -25.05 2.63 -12.71
CA ALA A 431 -24.35 1.91 -11.66
C ALA A 431 -24.02 0.50 -12.15
N THR A 432 -22.74 0.17 -12.23
CA THR A 432 -22.24 -1.20 -12.44
C THR A 432 -21.83 -1.75 -11.08
N ILE A 433 -22.53 -2.78 -10.64
CA ILE A 433 -22.41 -3.38 -9.30
C ILE A 433 -21.67 -4.71 -9.43
N TYR A 434 -20.52 -4.82 -8.76
CA TYR A 434 -19.72 -6.02 -8.59
C TYR A 434 -19.92 -6.52 -7.17
N ALA A 435 -20.63 -7.61 -6.97
CA ALA A 435 -21.02 -8.08 -5.64
C ALA A 435 -20.78 -9.58 -5.47
N ASP A 436 -20.68 -10.03 -4.23
CA ASP A 436 -20.63 -11.43 -3.90
C ASP A 436 -21.82 -12.17 -4.53
N ALA A 437 -21.60 -13.32 -5.15
CA ALA A 437 -22.67 -14.23 -5.56
C ALA A 437 -23.31 -14.88 -4.33
N SER A 438 -24.51 -15.44 -4.49
CA SER A 438 -25.26 -16.06 -3.39
C SER A 438 -24.54 -17.24 -2.72
N ASP A 439 -23.65 -17.90 -3.44
CA ASP A 439 -22.81 -19.02 -3.01
C ASP A 439 -21.34 -18.63 -2.77
N ALA A 440 -21.04 -17.32 -2.75
CA ALA A 440 -19.71 -16.83 -2.45
C ALA A 440 -19.30 -17.18 -1.01
N SER A 441 -18.02 -17.48 -0.84
CA SER A 441 -17.43 -17.79 0.46
C SER A 441 -15.93 -17.54 0.39
N TRP A 442 -15.38 -16.80 1.33
CA TRP A 442 -13.95 -16.49 1.33
C TRP A 442 -13.04 -17.72 1.37
N ASP A 443 -13.51 -18.86 1.89
CA ASP A 443 -12.73 -20.09 2.04
C ASP A 443 -13.06 -21.17 0.99
N LYS A 444 -14.32 -21.25 0.52
CA LYS A 444 -14.77 -22.34 -0.38
C LYS A 444 -14.98 -21.87 -1.81
N ASN A 445 -15.50 -20.64 -1.98
CA ASN A 445 -15.85 -20.11 -3.31
C ASN A 445 -15.55 -18.61 -3.39
N PRO A 446 -14.27 -18.18 -3.21
CA PRO A 446 -13.90 -16.78 -3.10
C PRO A 446 -14.04 -15.98 -4.40
N GLN A 447 -14.03 -16.66 -5.53
CA GLN A 447 -14.11 -16.07 -6.87
C GLN A 447 -15.54 -16.01 -7.42
N ALA A 448 -16.57 -16.34 -6.61
CA ALA A 448 -17.96 -16.23 -7.01
C ALA A 448 -18.47 -14.79 -6.83
N TYR A 449 -18.77 -14.14 -7.94
CA TYR A 449 -19.32 -12.78 -7.98
C TYR A 449 -20.39 -12.63 -9.05
N THR A 450 -21.13 -11.53 -8.99
CA THR A 450 -22.08 -11.11 -9.99
C THR A 450 -21.78 -9.69 -10.45
N ILE A 451 -22.06 -9.39 -11.72
CA ILE A 451 -21.99 -8.03 -12.26
C ILE A 451 -23.39 -7.66 -12.76
N THR A 452 -23.94 -6.59 -12.22
CA THR A 452 -25.26 -6.09 -12.62
C THR A 452 -25.21 -4.60 -12.92
N LYS A 453 -26.01 -4.15 -13.89
CA LYS A 453 -26.12 -2.74 -14.25
C LYS A 453 -27.52 -2.21 -13.95
N LYS A 454 -27.59 -0.99 -13.43
CA LYS A 454 -28.84 -0.30 -13.10
C LYS A 454 -28.73 1.19 -13.39
N THR A 455 -29.79 1.79 -13.89
CA THR A 455 -29.91 3.25 -13.90
C THR A 455 -30.32 3.72 -12.52
N VAL A 456 -29.59 4.67 -11.96
CA VAL A 456 -29.83 5.21 -10.61
C VAL A 456 -29.83 6.75 -10.61
N THR A 457 -30.42 7.32 -9.56
CA THR A 457 -30.47 8.76 -9.27
C THR A 457 -30.26 8.97 -7.77
N SER A 458 -30.20 10.24 -7.33
CA SER A 458 -30.15 10.59 -5.90
C SER A 458 -31.33 10.08 -5.06
N LYS A 459 -32.43 9.63 -5.68
CA LYS A 459 -33.59 9.04 -5.00
C LYS A 459 -33.58 7.52 -4.95
N SER A 460 -32.58 6.90 -5.57
CA SER A 460 -32.44 5.43 -5.65
C SER A 460 -31.97 4.84 -4.32
N ARG A 461 -32.40 3.61 -4.07
CA ARG A 461 -31.94 2.78 -2.95
C ARG A 461 -31.42 1.47 -3.48
N LEU A 462 -30.31 1.00 -2.94
CA LEU A 462 -29.73 -0.31 -3.26
C LEU A 462 -29.75 -1.19 -2.01
N LYS A 463 -30.09 -2.47 -2.20
CA LYS A 463 -30.04 -3.51 -1.16
C LYS A 463 -29.11 -4.60 -1.64
N LEU A 464 -28.07 -4.88 -0.87
CA LEU A 464 -27.02 -5.84 -1.19
C LEU A 464 -26.77 -6.76 0.01
N ASN A 465 -26.60 -8.05 -0.25
CA ASN A 465 -26.19 -9.00 0.77
C ASN A 465 -24.69 -9.22 0.64
N VAL A 466 -23.98 -9.23 1.77
CA VAL A 466 -22.54 -9.41 1.84
C VAL A 466 -22.24 -10.60 2.73
N VAL A 467 -21.43 -11.53 2.24
CA VAL A 467 -21.04 -12.73 3.01
C VAL A 467 -19.89 -12.40 3.98
N PRO A 468 -19.58 -13.27 4.96
CA PRO A 468 -18.38 -13.13 5.78
C PRO A 468 -17.10 -13.05 4.93
N GLY A 469 -16.24 -12.08 5.23
CA GLY A 469 -15.02 -11.83 4.43
C GLY A 469 -15.30 -11.35 3.00
N GLY A 470 -16.54 -10.96 2.73
CA GLY A 470 -17.01 -10.50 1.43
C GLY A 470 -17.09 -9.00 1.27
N GLY A 471 -17.71 -8.58 0.16
CA GLY A 471 -17.88 -7.17 -0.16
C GLY A 471 -18.64 -6.93 -1.46
N TYR A 472 -18.71 -5.68 -1.83
CA TYR A 472 -19.14 -5.24 -3.16
C TYR A 472 -18.45 -3.93 -3.54
N ALA A 473 -18.30 -3.74 -4.84
CA ALA A 473 -17.82 -2.49 -5.42
C ALA A 473 -18.81 -1.99 -6.47
N ILE A 474 -19.00 -0.68 -6.56
CA ILE A 474 -19.93 -0.07 -7.51
C ILE A 474 -19.24 1.08 -8.24
N SER A 475 -19.23 1.04 -9.56
CA SER A 475 -18.89 2.18 -10.41
C SER A 475 -20.18 2.89 -10.80
N ILE A 476 -20.33 4.19 -10.49
CA ILE A 476 -21.53 4.99 -10.75
C ILE A 476 -21.16 6.12 -11.70
N LYS A 477 -21.38 5.91 -13.00
CA LYS A 477 -20.98 6.83 -14.06
C LYS A 477 -22.13 7.73 -14.50
N ALA A 478 -21.89 9.04 -14.57
CA ALA A 478 -22.89 10.02 -15.00
C ALA A 478 -23.30 9.78 -16.46
N ILE A 479 -24.61 9.67 -16.71
CA ILE A 479 -25.16 9.55 -18.07
C ILE A 479 -25.40 10.96 -18.57
N GLN A 480 -24.99 11.22 -19.81
CA GLN A 480 -25.23 12.50 -20.53
C GLN A 480 -26.73 12.73 -20.81
#